data_abb35d887695219263de4baede81fe84
#
_entry.id   abb35d887695219263de4baede81fe84
#
_cell.length_a   1.000
_cell.length_b   1.000
_cell.length_c   1.000
_cell.angle_alpha   90.00
_cell.angle_beta   90.00
_cell.angle_gamma   90.00
#
_symmetry.space_group_name_H-M   'P 1'
#
loop_
_entity.id
_entity.type
_entity.pdbx_description
1 polymer ?
#
loop_
_entity_poly.entity_id
_entity_poly.type
_entity_poly.pdbx_seq_one_letter_code
_entity_poly.pdbx_strand_id
1 'polypeptide(L)'
;MISPNHRQPKLQQSPPAVTALDDLHRNLLLGDLGRHYSEIAASWLWVVALGGLVLWLRRRRTTSRIRRTLLPDMSATGRRRTLSWHGAIGVWLLVGLLFLSMTGLTWSRFAGERFSSLLTSLDATNPGVQTVIEGPGDPTAGEHAGHGGAAAVALDVGQLEAVVAATSDAGISAPYVVTPAGPGSAWTVAEDDDRWPVQQDEVAVDPETGEIFDANLWSDRPVLSKLSTLGIAAHMGLLFGPVNQLLLAALALGLLCVIFWGYRSWWQRRPRRDGARVGRAPRRGAWRGVHPAALVVVLGAAVALGWALPWFGWTLLGFLVVDGLLDVRQARSRESSPVDADQPRDAEDEYELLR
;
A
#
# COMPACT_ATOMS: atom_id res chain seq x y z
N MET A 1 -32.36 10.36 -48.64
CA MET A 1 -31.70 9.11 -48.19
C MET A 1 -30.46 9.51 -47.40
N ILE A 2 -30.60 9.75 -46.09
CA ILE A 2 -29.52 10.12 -45.21
C ILE A 2 -29.35 8.95 -44.24
N SER A 3 -28.21 8.27 -44.34
CA SER A 3 -27.88 7.12 -43.50
C SER A 3 -27.57 7.62 -42.06
N PRO A 4 -28.27 7.15 -41.04
CA PRO A 4 -27.93 7.51 -39.65
C PRO A 4 -26.72 6.69 -39.24
N ASN A 5 -25.60 7.34 -39.18
CA ASN A 5 -24.37 6.79 -38.62
C ASN A 5 -24.53 6.74 -37.08
N HIS A 6 -25.22 5.73 -36.59
CA HIS A 6 -25.27 5.43 -35.15
C HIS A 6 -23.86 5.07 -34.67
N ARG A 7 -23.10 6.06 -34.23
CA ARG A 7 -21.96 5.83 -33.37
C ARG A 7 -22.51 5.32 -32.03
N GLN A 8 -22.47 4.02 -31.83
CA GLN A 8 -22.64 3.45 -30.49
C GLN A 8 -21.68 4.16 -29.54
N PRO A 9 -22.11 4.52 -28.30
CA PRO A 9 -21.21 5.05 -27.30
C PRO A 9 -20.11 4.00 -27.09
N LYS A 10 -18.88 4.37 -27.43
CA LYS A 10 -17.72 3.54 -27.10
C LYS A 10 -17.65 3.53 -25.60
N LEU A 11 -18.02 2.41 -24.97
CA LEU A 11 -17.59 2.11 -23.63
C LEU A 11 -16.10 2.40 -23.60
N GLN A 12 -15.69 3.31 -22.74
CA GLN A 12 -14.30 3.74 -22.63
C GLN A 12 -13.50 2.60 -22.01
N GLN A 13 -13.19 1.60 -22.82
CA GLN A 13 -12.28 0.53 -22.44
C GLN A 13 -10.89 1.14 -22.33
N SER A 14 -10.31 1.07 -21.16
CA SER A 14 -8.92 1.45 -20.96
C SER A 14 -8.03 0.75 -21.99
N PRO A 15 -7.03 1.43 -22.56
CA PRO A 15 -6.11 0.80 -23.50
C PRO A 15 -5.52 -0.49 -22.89
N PRO A 16 -5.39 -1.58 -23.68
CA PRO A 16 -4.94 -2.88 -23.15
C PRO A 16 -3.59 -2.79 -22.40
N ALA A 17 -2.73 -1.86 -22.76
CA ALA A 17 -1.48 -1.61 -22.06
C ALA A 17 -1.70 -1.04 -20.65
N VAL A 18 -2.68 -0.18 -20.45
CA VAL A 18 -3.03 0.39 -19.14
C VAL A 18 -3.61 -0.69 -18.23
N THR A 19 -4.52 -1.51 -18.75
CA THR A 19 -5.08 -2.65 -18.04
C THR A 19 -4.00 -3.65 -17.63
N ALA A 20 -3.06 -3.97 -18.52
CA ALA A 20 -1.95 -4.87 -18.22
C ALA A 20 -1.00 -4.32 -17.16
N LEU A 21 -0.76 -3.00 -17.15
CA LEU A 21 0.05 -2.35 -16.10
C LEU A 21 -0.67 -2.33 -14.75
N ASP A 22 -1.98 -2.10 -14.73
CA ASP A 22 -2.80 -2.18 -13.51
C ASP A 22 -2.79 -3.60 -12.95
N ASP A 23 -3.01 -4.60 -13.80
CA ASP A 23 -2.94 -6.00 -13.40
C ASP A 23 -1.54 -6.40 -12.90
N LEU A 24 -0.49 -5.92 -13.54
CA LEU A 24 0.88 -6.15 -13.09
C LEU A 24 1.10 -5.51 -11.71
N HIS A 25 0.62 -4.30 -11.50
CA HIS A 25 0.76 -3.60 -10.22
C HIS A 25 -0.02 -4.28 -9.09
N ARG A 26 -1.25 -4.68 -9.35
CA ARG A 26 -2.18 -5.22 -8.34
C ARG A 26 -1.95 -6.70 -8.05
N ASN A 27 -1.71 -7.51 -9.07
CA ASN A 27 -1.71 -8.97 -8.96
C ASN A 27 -0.54 -9.67 -9.70
N LEU A 28 0.45 -8.93 -10.18
CA LEU A 28 1.62 -9.46 -10.89
C LEU A 28 1.27 -10.35 -12.09
N LEU A 29 0.11 -10.16 -12.70
CA LEU A 29 -0.47 -11.02 -13.76
C LEU A 29 -0.67 -12.49 -13.32
N LEU A 30 -0.70 -12.77 -12.01
CA LEU A 30 -0.84 -14.09 -11.39
C LEU A 30 -2.19 -14.30 -10.70
N GLY A 31 -3.18 -13.41 -10.95
CA GLY A 31 -4.50 -13.48 -10.35
C GLY A 31 -4.46 -13.40 -8.81
N ASP A 32 -5.21 -14.27 -8.14
CA ASP A 32 -5.34 -14.23 -6.66
C ASP A 32 -4.01 -14.46 -5.93
N LEU A 33 -3.16 -15.34 -6.43
CA LEU A 33 -1.84 -15.57 -5.82
C LEU A 33 -0.97 -14.30 -5.84
N GLY A 34 -0.98 -13.60 -6.97
CA GLY A 34 -0.25 -12.34 -7.10
C GLY A 34 -0.83 -11.26 -6.20
N ARG A 35 -2.16 -11.20 -6.04
CA ARG A 35 -2.84 -10.25 -5.14
C ARG A 35 -2.42 -10.45 -3.69
N HIS A 36 -2.37 -11.71 -3.21
CA HIS A 36 -1.88 -12.00 -1.87
C HIS A 36 -0.41 -11.62 -1.68
N TYR A 37 0.43 -11.91 -2.68
CA TYR A 37 1.85 -11.53 -2.63
C TYR A 37 2.04 -10.00 -2.59
N SER A 38 1.28 -9.25 -3.38
CA SER A 38 1.32 -7.79 -3.41
C SER A 38 0.91 -7.20 -2.06
N GLU A 39 -0.14 -7.73 -1.42
CA GLU A 39 -0.57 -7.31 -0.08
C GLU A 39 0.49 -7.61 0.99
N ILE A 40 1.13 -8.79 0.94
CA ILE A 40 2.26 -9.13 1.82
C ILE A 40 3.40 -8.13 1.61
N ALA A 41 3.81 -7.88 0.36
CA ALA A 41 4.91 -6.98 0.04
C ALA A 41 4.63 -5.55 0.51
N ALA A 42 3.42 -5.03 0.30
CA ALA A 42 3.01 -3.71 0.77
C ALA A 42 3.00 -3.64 2.30
N SER A 43 2.51 -4.68 2.98
CA SER A 43 2.47 -4.75 4.44
C SER A 43 3.87 -4.74 5.08
N TRP A 44 4.84 -5.45 4.47
CA TRP A 44 6.22 -5.51 4.95
C TRP A 44 7.06 -4.29 4.58
N LEU A 45 6.63 -3.48 3.60
CA LEU A 45 7.36 -2.29 3.16
C LEU A 45 7.64 -1.33 4.33
N TRP A 46 6.69 -1.14 5.24
CA TRP A 46 6.84 -0.32 6.45
C TRP A 46 8.00 -0.78 7.32
N VAL A 47 8.07 -2.08 7.60
CA VAL A 47 9.12 -2.67 8.45
C VAL A 47 10.48 -2.52 7.78
N VAL A 48 10.57 -2.82 6.49
CA VAL A 48 11.82 -2.73 5.71
C VAL A 48 12.27 -1.27 5.61
N ALA A 49 11.37 -0.35 5.29
CA ALA A 49 11.68 1.07 5.10
C ALA A 49 12.08 1.74 6.43
N LEU A 50 11.31 1.57 7.50
CA LEU A 50 11.59 2.14 8.81
C LEU A 50 12.81 1.47 9.46
N GLY A 51 12.94 0.14 9.34
CA GLY A 51 14.12 -0.59 9.78
C GLY A 51 15.38 -0.12 9.06
N GLY A 52 15.30 0.06 7.75
CA GLY A 52 16.37 0.64 6.93
C GLY A 52 16.76 2.04 7.39
N LEU A 53 15.77 2.90 7.67
CA LEU A 53 15.99 4.24 8.21
C LEU A 53 16.72 4.20 9.57
N VAL A 54 16.27 3.35 10.49
CA VAL A 54 16.91 3.20 11.82
C VAL A 54 18.37 2.75 11.68
N LEU A 55 18.63 1.74 10.84
CA LEU A 55 20.00 1.26 10.59
C LEU A 55 20.87 2.36 9.97
N TRP A 56 20.29 3.14 9.08
CA TRP A 56 20.99 4.21 8.41
C TRP A 56 21.28 5.38 9.37
N LEU A 57 20.36 5.79 10.23
CA LEU A 57 20.54 6.81 11.25
C LEU A 57 21.59 6.37 12.30
N ARG A 58 21.56 5.12 12.77
CA ARG A 58 22.57 4.58 13.71
C ARG A 58 23.97 4.64 13.11
N ARG A 59 24.12 4.31 11.84
CA ARG A 59 25.41 4.38 11.15
C ARG A 59 25.93 5.81 11.00
N ARG A 60 25.04 6.81 10.97
CA ARG A 60 25.36 8.23 10.76
C ARG A 60 25.62 9.01 12.06
N ARG A 61 25.28 8.49 13.22
CA ARG A 61 25.51 9.14 14.52
C ARG A 61 27.00 9.49 14.76
N THR A 62 27.92 8.87 14.04
CA THR A 62 29.36 9.16 14.07
C THR A 62 29.78 10.30 13.13
N THR A 63 28.85 10.89 12.35
CA THR A 63 29.18 11.90 11.33
C THR A 63 28.23 13.10 11.46
N SER A 64 28.71 14.22 11.95
CA SER A 64 27.93 15.41 12.37
C SER A 64 27.32 16.27 11.24
N ARG A 65 27.36 15.89 9.98
CA ARG A 65 26.85 16.69 8.86
C ARG A 65 25.59 16.10 8.22
N ILE A 66 24.43 16.72 8.48
CA ILE A 66 23.11 16.39 7.87
C ILE A 66 23.19 16.34 6.34
N ARG A 67 23.94 17.24 5.70
CA ARG A 67 24.11 17.24 4.24
C ARG A 67 24.62 15.91 3.67
N ARG A 68 25.54 15.23 4.37
CA ARG A 68 26.03 13.89 3.95
C ARG A 68 24.97 12.79 4.10
N THR A 69 23.88 13.11 4.75
CA THR A 69 22.73 12.25 5.02
C THR A 69 21.80 12.22 3.82
N LEU A 70 21.54 13.35 3.24
CA LEU A 70 20.57 13.54 2.15
C LEU A 70 21.19 13.40 0.76
N LEU A 71 22.51 13.56 0.64
CA LEU A 71 23.21 13.46 -0.63
C LEU A 71 24.14 12.24 -0.66
N PRO A 72 24.26 11.57 -1.82
CA PRO A 72 25.20 10.47 -1.97
C PRO A 72 26.65 10.98 -1.90
N ASP A 73 27.53 10.19 -1.28
CA ASP A 73 28.96 10.45 -1.20
C ASP A 73 29.60 10.12 -2.55
N MET A 74 29.87 11.13 -3.34
CA MET A 74 30.47 10.98 -4.67
C MET A 74 31.95 10.58 -4.61
N SER A 75 32.64 10.86 -3.49
CA SER A 75 34.06 10.48 -3.27
C SER A 75 34.23 9.02 -2.86
N ALA A 76 33.15 8.36 -2.42
CA ALA A 76 33.20 6.96 -1.98
C ALA A 76 33.38 6.02 -3.17
N THR A 77 34.08 4.92 -2.97
CA THR A 77 34.30 3.86 -3.96
C THR A 77 33.72 2.51 -3.47
N GLY A 78 33.57 1.58 -4.40
CA GLY A 78 33.15 0.23 -4.10
C GLY A 78 31.80 0.16 -3.34
N ARG A 79 31.74 -0.70 -2.33
CA ARG A 79 30.53 -0.94 -1.52
C ARG A 79 30.08 0.29 -0.74
N ARG A 80 31.00 1.15 -0.31
CA ARG A 80 30.65 2.38 0.42
C ARG A 80 29.85 3.33 -0.47
N ARG A 81 30.20 3.46 -1.74
CA ARG A 81 29.44 4.21 -2.75
C ARG A 81 28.06 3.62 -2.94
N THR A 82 27.94 2.29 -3.12
CA THR A 82 26.67 1.57 -3.28
C THR A 82 25.72 1.87 -2.11
N LEU A 83 26.17 1.77 -0.86
CA LEU A 83 25.38 2.02 0.33
C LEU A 83 25.01 3.51 0.49
N SER A 84 25.87 4.42 0.03
CA SER A 84 25.61 5.85 0.08
C SER A 84 24.47 6.23 -0.87
N TRP A 85 24.46 5.72 -2.08
CA TRP A 85 23.37 5.91 -3.05
C TRP A 85 22.07 5.28 -2.57
N HIS A 86 22.10 4.02 -2.14
CA HIS A 86 20.93 3.34 -1.60
C HIS A 86 20.30 4.11 -0.44
N GLY A 87 21.11 4.58 0.51
CA GLY A 87 20.62 5.31 1.68
C GLY A 87 20.08 6.69 1.33
N ALA A 88 20.77 7.46 0.49
CA ALA A 88 20.33 8.80 0.09
C ALA A 88 19.00 8.74 -0.68
N ILE A 89 18.90 7.89 -1.71
CA ILE A 89 17.67 7.72 -2.48
C ILE A 89 16.57 7.19 -1.57
N GLY A 90 16.85 6.17 -0.73
CA GLY A 90 15.85 5.59 0.17
C GLY A 90 15.24 6.60 1.15
N VAL A 91 16.02 7.55 1.65
CA VAL A 91 15.51 8.61 2.55
C VAL A 91 14.58 9.57 1.81
N TRP A 92 14.92 9.97 0.59
CA TRP A 92 14.05 10.83 -0.21
C TRP A 92 12.73 10.16 -0.59
N LEU A 93 12.77 8.87 -0.86
CA LEU A 93 11.57 8.11 -1.22
C LEU A 93 10.69 7.73 -0.03
N LEU A 94 11.24 7.75 1.19
CA LEU A 94 10.63 7.13 2.37
C LEU A 94 9.18 7.57 2.58
N VAL A 95 8.93 8.90 2.59
CA VAL A 95 7.59 9.45 2.83
C VAL A 95 6.63 9.03 1.74
N GLY A 96 7.06 9.15 0.47
CA GLY A 96 6.23 8.75 -0.67
C GLY A 96 5.91 7.26 -0.67
N LEU A 97 6.88 6.40 -0.36
CA LEU A 97 6.66 4.95 -0.30
C LEU A 97 5.74 4.54 0.86
N LEU A 98 5.86 5.17 2.03
CA LEU A 98 4.95 4.94 3.15
C LEU A 98 3.53 5.40 2.83
N PHE A 99 3.40 6.57 2.20
CA PHE A 99 2.11 7.08 1.74
C PHE A 99 1.46 6.14 0.72
N LEU A 100 2.21 5.74 -0.32
CA LEU A 100 1.70 4.84 -1.36
C LEU A 100 1.36 3.44 -0.81
N SER A 101 2.15 2.93 0.13
CA SER A 101 1.83 1.66 0.80
C SER A 101 0.55 1.77 1.63
N MET A 102 0.38 2.86 2.39
CA MET A 102 -0.83 3.08 3.18
C MET A 102 -2.07 3.15 2.29
N THR A 103 -2.05 4.02 1.29
CA THR A 103 -3.18 4.20 0.37
C THR A 103 -3.45 2.96 -0.49
N GLY A 104 -2.41 2.22 -0.90
CA GLY A 104 -2.58 0.96 -1.63
C GLY A 104 -3.18 -0.16 -0.78
N LEU A 105 -2.88 -0.21 0.52
CA LEU A 105 -3.45 -1.19 1.44
C LEU A 105 -4.94 -0.97 1.70
N THR A 106 -5.46 0.26 1.56
CA THR A 106 -6.91 0.50 1.70
C THR A 106 -7.75 -0.20 0.61
N TRP A 107 -7.12 -0.59 -0.51
CA TRP A 107 -7.76 -1.34 -1.60
C TRP A 107 -7.37 -2.83 -1.62
N SER A 108 -6.59 -3.28 -0.69
CA SER A 108 -6.25 -4.68 -0.57
C SER A 108 -7.42 -5.49 -0.01
N ARG A 109 -7.39 -6.80 -0.22
CA ARG A 109 -8.51 -7.67 0.11
C ARG A 109 -8.80 -7.69 1.61
N PHE A 110 -7.78 -7.89 2.45
CA PHE A 110 -7.96 -8.06 3.89
C PHE A 110 -7.73 -6.77 4.68
N ALA A 111 -6.67 -6.04 4.37
CA ALA A 111 -6.41 -4.78 5.06
C ALA A 111 -7.43 -3.71 4.64
N GLY A 112 -7.89 -3.70 3.38
CA GLY A 112 -8.96 -2.83 2.89
C GLY A 112 -10.30 -3.11 3.58
N GLU A 113 -10.67 -4.38 3.75
CA GLU A 113 -11.87 -4.76 4.51
C GLU A 113 -11.82 -4.30 5.97
N ARG A 114 -10.64 -4.42 6.63
CA ARG A 114 -10.44 -3.89 7.98
C ARG A 114 -10.56 -2.37 8.03
N PHE A 115 -10.01 -1.69 7.03
CA PHE A 115 -10.10 -0.25 6.92
C PHE A 115 -11.55 0.21 6.71
N SER A 116 -12.29 -0.41 5.81
CA SER A 116 -13.73 -0.15 5.59
C SER A 116 -14.56 -0.38 6.85
N SER A 117 -14.31 -1.49 7.56
CA SER A 117 -14.98 -1.78 8.84
C SER A 117 -14.68 -0.72 9.90
N LEU A 118 -13.45 -0.19 9.92
CA LEU A 118 -13.06 0.90 10.80
C LEU A 118 -13.79 2.19 10.43
N LEU A 119 -13.87 2.54 9.14
CA LEU A 119 -14.61 3.71 8.68
C LEU A 119 -16.10 3.63 9.09
N THR A 120 -16.72 2.46 8.89
CA THR A 120 -18.10 2.21 9.31
C THR A 120 -18.28 2.38 10.82
N SER A 121 -17.37 1.83 11.63
CA SER A 121 -17.43 1.94 13.09
C SER A 121 -17.25 3.38 13.62
N LEU A 122 -16.61 4.25 12.83
CA LEU A 122 -16.38 5.66 13.14
C LEU A 122 -17.41 6.58 12.49
N ASP A 123 -18.43 6.04 11.83
CA ASP A 123 -19.42 6.80 11.03
C ASP A 123 -18.74 7.73 10.03
N ALA A 124 -17.68 7.25 9.41
CA ALA A 124 -16.79 7.99 8.51
C ALA A 124 -16.82 7.46 7.08
N THR A 125 -17.79 6.62 6.75
CA THR A 125 -18.03 6.15 5.38
C THR A 125 -18.63 7.26 4.52
N ASN A 126 -18.52 7.09 3.20
CA ASN A 126 -19.33 7.88 2.27
C ASN A 126 -20.69 7.18 2.13
N PRO A 127 -21.80 7.77 2.62
CA PRO A 127 -23.08 7.06 2.65
C PRO A 127 -23.65 6.78 1.26
N GLY A 128 -23.17 7.46 0.22
CA GLY A 128 -23.82 7.44 -1.09
C GLY A 128 -25.20 8.08 -1.05
N VAL A 129 -25.89 8.12 -2.19
CA VAL A 129 -27.27 8.62 -2.27
C VAL A 129 -28.28 7.47 -2.29
N GLN A 130 -29.46 7.71 -1.70
CA GLN A 130 -30.58 6.79 -1.76
C GLN A 130 -31.19 6.83 -3.17
N THR A 131 -31.42 5.66 -3.77
CA THR A 131 -31.93 5.58 -5.14
C THR A 131 -33.30 4.93 -5.23
N VAL A 132 -33.84 4.31 -4.19
CA VAL A 132 -35.13 3.64 -4.19
C VAL A 132 -36.23 4.65 -3.83
N ILE A 133 -37.09 4.97 -4.80
CA ILE A 133 -38.20 5.93 -4.62
C ILE A 133 -39.40 5.24 -3.99
N GLU A 134 -39.68 3.96 -4.32
CA GLU A 134 -40.81 3.20 -3.79
C GLU A 134 -40.34 1.89 -3.12
N GLY A 135 -40.72 1.71 -1.86
CA GLY A 135 -40.50 0.49 -1.09
C GLY A 135 -39.52 0.59 0.08
N PRO A 136 -39.49 -0.39 1.00
CA PRO A 136 -38.53 -0.43 2.07
C PRO A 136 -37.16 -0.77 1.44
N GLY A 137 -36.34 0.24 1.22
CA GLY A 137 -35.02 0.10 0.63
C GLY A 137 -34.08 -0.70 1.55
N ASP A 138 -33.27 -1.57 0.94
CA ASP A 138 -32.13 -2.19 1.60
C ASP A 138 -31.02 -1.12 1.69
N PRO A 139 -30.65 -0.62 2.88
CA PRO A 139 -29.63 0.42 3.02
C PRO A 139 -28.22 -0.01 2.60
N THR A 140 -28.02 -1.29 2.26
CA THR A 140 -26.73 -1.83 1.82
C THR A 140 -26.54 -1.81 0.29
N ALA A 141 -27.58 -1.44 -0.47
CA ALA A 141 -27.53 -1.42 -1.94
C ALA A 141 -26.59 -0.32 -2.49
N GLY A 142 -26.29 0.73 -1.71
CA GLY A 142 -25.47 1.87 -2.15
C GLY A 142 -23.96 1.62 -2.24
N GLU A 143 -23.40 0.69 -1.45
CA GLU A 143 -21.92 0.52 -1.37
C GLU A 143 -21.30 -0.26 -2.54
N HIS A 144 -22.09 -0.94 -3.39
CA HIS A 144 -21.58 -1.78 -4.48
C HIS A 144 -22.09 -1.41 -5.88
N ALA A 145 -22.82 -0.31 -6.02
CA ALA A 145 -23.39 0.11 -7.32
C ALA A 145 -22.33 0.54 -8.36
N GLY A 146 -21.07 0.69 -7.97
CA GLY A 146 -20.00 1.16 -8.85
C GLY A 146 -19.49 0.15 -9.92
N HIS A 147 -19.84 -1.14 -9.85
CA HIS A 147 -19.32 -2.15 -10.77
C HIS A 147 -20.31 -3.25 -11.19
N GLY A 148 -21.60 -3.13 -10.84
CA GLY A 148 -22.64 -3.98 -11.36
C GLY A 148 -23.01 -3.54 -12.78
N GLY A 149 -22.84 -4.42 -13.78
CA GLY A 149 -23.27 -4.15 -15.14
C GLY A 149 -24.73 -3.72 -15.16
N ALA A 150 -24.98 -2.46 -15.50
CA ALA A 150 -26.32 -1.92 -15.66
C ALA A 150 -27.03 -2.79 -16.71
N ALA A 151 -28.13 -3.43 -16.33
CA ALA A 151 -29.07 -3.95 -17.33
C ALA A 151 -29.34 -2.77 -18.29
N ALA A 152 -29.32 -3.04 -19.59
CA ALA A 152 -29.53 -1.99 -20.59
C ALA A 152 -30.92 -1.36 -20.36
N VAL A 153 -30.91 -0.25 -19.61
CA VAL A 153 -32.12 0.58 -19.42
C VAL A 153 -32.30 1.32 -20.74
N ALA A 154 -33.49 1.23 -21.30
CA ALA A 154 -33.82 2.04 -22.46
C ALA A 154 -33.81 3.52 -22.02
N LEU A 155 -32.87 4.30 -22.56
CA LEU A 155 -32.74 5.71 -22.26
C LEU A 155 -33.87 6.49 -22.92
N ASP A 156 -34.74 7.10 -22.15
CA ASP A 156 -35.68 8.10 -22.62
C ASP A 156 -34.99 9.47 -22.64
N VAL A 157 -35.06 10.15 -23.80
CA VAL A 157 -34.42 11.46 -23.97
C VAL A 157 -35.07 12.51 -23.07
N GLY A 158 -36.40 12.44 -22.85
CA GLY A 158 -37.11 13.36 -21.97
C GLY A 158 -36.68 13.22 -20.52
N GLN A 159 -36.51 11.98 -20.04
CA GLN A 159 -35.98 11.70 -18.70
C GLN A 159 -34.55 12.23 -18.51
N LEU A 160 -33.69 12.01 -19.53
CA LEU A 160 -32.32 12.52 -19.49
C LEU A 160 -32.27 14.06 -19.43
N GLU A 161 -33.11 14.75 -20.22
CA GLU A 161 -33.22 16.21 -20.20
C GLU A 161 -33.68 16.72 -18.83
N ALA A 162 -34.67 16.08 -18.21
CA ALA A 162 -35.13 16.41 -16.87
C ALA A 162 -34.02 16.24 -15.81
N VAL A 163 -33.29 15.13 -15.84
CA VAL A 163 -32.17 14.86 -14.93
C VAL A 163 -31.05 15.88 -15.12
N VAL A 164 -30.66 16.20 -16.36
CA VAL A 164 -29.63 17.19 -16.65
C VAL A 164 -30.04 18.61 -16.20
N ALA A 165 -31.30 18.98 -16.37
CA ALA A 165 -31.83 20.27 -15.88
C ALA A 165 -31.75 20.34 -14.35
N ALA A 166 -32.25 19.32 -13.64
CA ALA A 166 -32.20 19.24 -12.18
C ALA A 166 -30.76 19.27 -11.65
N THR A 167 -29.84 18.61 -12.35
CA THR A 167 -28.39 18.61 -12.03
C THR A 167 -27.83 20.03 -12.10
N SER A 168 -28.16 20.76 -13.12
CA SER A 168 -27.72 22.16 -13.28
C SER A 168 -28.30 23.09 -12.20
N ASP A 169 -29.57 22.89 -11.87
CA ASP A 169 -30.26 23.68 -10.81
C ASP A 169 -29.67 23.36 -9.40
N ALA A 170 -29.19 22.12 -9.20
CA ALA A 170 -28.48 21.72 -7.99
C ALA A 170 -27.06 22.30 -7.87
N GLY A 171 -26.54 22.94 -8.92
CA GLY A 171 -25.19 23.51 -8.94
C GLY A 171 -24.08 22.47 -9.17
N ILE A 172 -24.43 21.24 -9.58
CA ILE A 172 -23.46 20.20 -9.94
C ILE A 172 -22.71 20.60 -11.20
N SER A 173 -21.39 20.58 -11.12
CA SER A 173 -20.51 21.05 -12.20
C SER A 173 -20.03 19.91 -13.10
N ALA A 174 -19.93 20.16 -14.38
CA ALA A 174 -19.30 19.18 -15.29
C ALA A 174 -17.77 19.14 -15.10
N PRO A 175 -17.12 17.99 -15.29
CA PRO A 175 -17.68 16.74 -15.79
C PRO A 175 -18.43 15.93 -14.72
N TYR A 176 -19.55 15.31 -15.11
CA TYR A 176 -20.28 14.39 -14.24
C TYR A 176 -20.75 13.16 -15.02
N VAL A 177 -21.01 12.08 -14.31
CA VAL A 177 -21.52 10.81 -14.84
C VAL A 177 -22.98 10.65 -14.42
N VAL A 178 -23.86 10.43 -15.40
CA VAL A 178 -25.25 10.06 -15.15
C VAL A 178 -25.37 8.54 -15.23
N THR A 179 -25.87 7.92 -14.16
CA THR A 179 -26.14 6.49 -14.09
C THR A 179 -27.65 6.26 -14.07
N PRO A 180 -28.26 5.84 -15.19
CA PRO A 180 -29.66 5.52 -15.24
C PRO A 180 -30.01 4.30 -14.38
N ALA A 181 -31.20 4.34 -13.75
CA ALA A 181 -31.73 3.21 -12.99
C ALA A 181 -33.09 2.77 -13.57
N GLY A 182 -33.56 1.62 -13.13
CA GLY A 182 -34.84 1.06 -13.57
C GLY A 182 -36.05 1.82 -13.01
N PRO A 183 -37.27 1.47 -13.45
CA PRO A 183 -38.50 2.07 -12.95
C PRO A 183 -38.62 2.03 -11.42
N GLY A 184 -39.10 3.11 -10.82
CA GLY A 184 -39.20 3.24 -9.35
C GLY A 184 -37.90 3.57 -8.64
N SER A 185 -36.85 3.90 -9.39
CA SER A 185 -35.53 4.26 -8.84
C SER A 185 -35.05 5.58 -9.40
N ALA A 186 -34.47 6.41 -8.54
CA ALA A 186 -33.80 7.64 -8.92
C ALA A 186 -32.53 7.36 -9.73
N TRP A 187 -32.24 8.21 -10.70
CA TRP A 187 -30.97 8.19 -11.41
C TRP A 187 -29.91 8.91 -10.61
N THR A 188 -28.71 8.38 -10.57
CA THR A 188 -27.61 9.05 -9.88
C THR A 188 -26.80 9.91 -10.84
N VAL A 189 -26.45 11.11 -10.38
CA VAL A 189 -25.53 12.01 -11.06
C VAL A 189 -24.40 12.32 -10.10
N ALA A 190 -23.20 11.91 -10.46
CA ALA A 190 -22.01 12.12 -9.63
C ALA A 190 -20.97 12.93 -10.41
N GLU A 191 -20.40 13.94 -9.79
CA GLU A 191 -19.26 14.67 -10.31
C GLU A 191 -18.06 13.73 -10.47
N ASP A 192 -17.40 13.81 -11.62
CA ASP A 192 -16.20 13.01 -11.97
C ASP A 192 -14.97 13.91 -12.02
N ASP A 193 -14.72 14.66 -10.92
CA ASP A 193 -13.56 15.52 -10.79
C ASP A 193 -12.68 15.15 -9.60
N ASP A 194 -11.69 14.31 -9.88
CA ASP A 194 -10.65 13.90 -8.93
C ASP A 194 -9.50 14.91 -8.80
N ARG A 195 -9.55 16.04 -9.51
CA ARG A 195 -8.48 17.05 -9.51
C ARG A 195 -8.66 18.05 -8.37
N TRP A 196 -7.55 18.53 -7.87
CA TRP A 196 -7.58 19.57 -6.87
C TRP A 196 -7.99 20.96 -7.46
N PRO A 197 -8.94 21.68 -6.84
CA PRO A 197 -9.73 21.33 -5.66
C PRO A 197 -10.81 20.29 -5.99
N VAL A 198 -10.83 19.18 -5.25
CA VAL A 198 -11.75 18.06 -5.49
C VAL A 198 -13.16 18.48 -5.12
N GLN A 199 -14.09 18.24 -6.05
CA GLN A 199 -15.52 18.30 -5.84
C GLN A 199 -16.09 16.98 -6.35
N GLN A 200 -16.87 16.31 -5.52
CA GLN A 200 -17.46 15.01 -5.82
C GLN A 200 -18.87 14.99 -5.22
N ASP A 201 -19.66 15.96 -5.63
CA ASP A 201 -21.06 15.99 -5.25
C ASP A 201 -21.84 14.92 -6.01
N GLU A 202 -22.78 14.28 -5.36
CA GLU A 202 -23.60 13.22 -5.92
C GLU A 202 -25.06 13.50 -5.57
N VAL A 203 -25.95 13.41 -6.55
CA VAL A 203 -27.38 13.59 -6.36
C VAL A 203 -28.15 12.42 -6.98
N ALA A 204 -29.25 12.06 -6.36
CA ALA A 204 -30.24 11.16 -6.89
C ALA A 204 -31.44 11.96 -7.39
N VAL A 205 -31.76 11.83 -8.67
CA VAL A 205 -32.81 12.58 -9.34
C VAL A 205 -33.88 11.62 -9.82
N ASP A 206 -35.14 11.91 -9.53
CA ASP A 206 -36.26 11.19 -10.08
C ASP A 206 -36.38 11.52 -11.60
N PRO A 207 -36.22 10.55 -12.50
CA PRO A 207 -36.23 10.81 -13.93
C PRO A 207 -37.62 11.21 -14.48
N GLU A 208 -38.72 10.99 -13.73
CA GLU A 208 -40.05 11.31 -14.16
C GLU A 208 -40.45 12.74 -13.80
N THR A 209 -40.05 13.18 -12.63
CA THR A 209 -40.42 14.51 -12.10
C THR A 209 -39.30 15.53 -12.22
N GLY A 210 -38.05 15.09 -12.34
CA GLY A 210 -36.86 15.94 -12.25
C GLY A 210 -36.59 16.44 -10.81
N GLU A 211 -37.23 15.85 -9.82
CA GLU A 211 -37.03 16.24 -8.41
C GLU A 211 -35.77 15.57 -7.86
N ILE A 212 -34.99 16.32 -7.05
CA ILE A 212 -33.83 15.76 -6.34
C ILE A 212 -34.36 14.98 -5.13
N PHE A 213 -34.19 13.65 -5.19
CA PHE A 213 -34.64 12.73 -4.15
C PHE A 213 -33.69 12.69 -2.95
N ASP A 214 -32.38 12.71 -3.22
CA ASP A 214 -31.34 12.70 -2.19
C ASP A 214 -30.06 13.36 -2.72
N ALA A 215 -29.21 13.84 -1.80
CA ALA A 215 -27.96 14.52 -2.14
C ALA A 215 -26.87 14.19 -1.14
N ASN A 216 -25.70 13.85 -1.63
CA ASN A 216 -24.47 13.58 -0.87
C ASN A 216 -23.41 14.58 -1.30
N LEU A 217 -23.36 15.73 -0.62
CA LEU A 217 -22.47 16.82 -0.98
C LEU A 217 -21.07 16.59 -0.40
N TRP A 218 -20.06 16.94 -1.18
CA TRP A 218 -18.66 16.89 -0.74
C TRP A 218 -18.42 17.67 0.55
N SER A 219 -19.08 18.85 0.71
CA SER A 219 -19.01 19.68 1.92
C SER A 219 -19.34 18.89 3.19
N ASP A 220 -20.32 18.00 3.12
CA ASP A 220 -20.92 17.33 4.26
C ASP A 220 -20.27 16.00 4.61
N ARG A 221 -19.43 15.48 3.70
CA ARG A 221 -18.73 14.21 3.93
C ARG A 221 -17.79 14.28 5.14
N PRO A 222 -17.65 13.20 5.92
CA PRO A 222 -16.71 13.09 7.02
C PRO A 222 -15.26 13.34 6.55
N VAL A 223 -14.45 13.98 7.40
CA VAL A 223 -13.06 14.32 7.08
C VAL A 223 -12.24 13.10 6.69
N LEU A 224 -12.45 11.96 7.34
CA LEU A 224 -11.72 10.73 7.06
C LEU A 224 -12.10 10.13 5.70
N SER A 225 -13.38 10.23 5.29
CA SER A 225 -13.84 9.91 3.94
C SER A 225 -13.16 10.79 2.90
N LYS A 226 -13.14 12.12 3.10
CA LYS A 226 -12.43 13.07 2.22
C LYS A 226 -10.95 12.72 2.10
N LEU A 227 -10.26 12.44 3.21
CA LEU A 227 -8.85 12.06 3.20
C LEU A 227 -8.61 10.75 2.46
N SER A 228 -9.52 9.79 2.58
CA SER A 228 -9.46 8.53 1.82
C SER A 228 -9.55 8.80 0.33
N THR A 229 -10.55 9.56 -0.12
CA THR A 229 -10.73 9.94 -1.54
C THR A 229 -9.51 10.69 -2.09
N LEU A 230 -9.01 11.70 -1.36
CA LEU A 230 -7.82 12.45 -1.77
C LEU A 230 -6.57 11.58 -1.82
N GLY A 231 -6.42 10.65 -0.85
CA GLY A 231 -5.32 9.69 -0.83
C GLY A 231 -5.34 8.75 -2.03
N ILE A 232 -6.51 8.28 -2.43
CA ILE A 232 -6.75 7.45 -3.60
C ILE A 232 -6.43 8.23 -4.88
N ALA A 233 -6.98 9.43 -5.05
CA ALA A 233 -6.73 10.27 -6.22
C ALA A 233 -5.23 10.62 -6.37
N ALA A 234 -4.53 10.89 -5.26
CA ALA A 234 -3.09 11.10 -5.25
C ALA A 234 -2.31 9.84 -5.62
N HIS A 235 -2.72 8.65 -5.13
CA HIS A 235 -2.10 7.36 -5.45
C HIS A 235 -2.25 7.02 -6.94
N MET A 236 -3.41 7.31 -7.51
CA MET A 236 -3.70 7.07 -8.93
C MET A 236 -3.09 8.10 -9.88
N GLY A 237 -2.54 9.19 -9.36
CA GLY A 237 -1.93 10.25 -10.18
C GLY A 237 -2.95 11.24 -10.75
N LEU A 238 -4.16 11.30 -10.21
CA LEU A 238 -5.26 12.15 -10.67
C LEU A 238 -5.25 13.51 -9.97
N LEU A 239 -4.98 13.57 -8.67
CA LEU A 239 -5.19 14.72 -7.79
C LEU A 239 -4.53 16.02 -8.30
N PHE A 240 -3.28 15.98 -8.74
CA PHE A 240 -2.56 17.13 -9.28
C PHE A 240 -2.19 16.97 -10.76
N GLY A 241 -2.88 16.06 -11.47
CA GLY A 241 -2.68 15.81 -12.90
C GLY A 241 -1.24 15.41 -13.25
N PRO A 242 -0.62 15.99 -14.32
CA PRO A 242 0.71 15.59 -14.78
C PRO A 242 1.81 15.69 -13.73
N VAL A 243 1.71 16.66 -12.81
CA VAL A 243 2.70 16.80 -11.71
C VAL A 243 2.67 15.60 -10.79
N ASN A 244 1.48 15.12 -10.43
CA ASN A 244 1.29 13.92 -9.63
C ASN A 244 1.84 12.68 -10.35
N GLN A 245 1.55 12.53 -11.64
CA GLN A 245 2.04 11.41 -12.46
C GLN A 245 3.57 11.39 -12.54
N LEU A 246 4.20 12.53 -12.74
CA LEU A 246 5.67 12.65 -12.74
C LEU A 246 6.27 12.30 -11.37
N LEU A 247 5.61 12.72 -10.28
CA LEU A 247 6.05 12.37 -8.94
C LEU A 247 5.96 10.86 -8.68
N LEU A 248 4.85 10.21 -9.08
CA LEU A 248 4.70 8.76 -8.98
C LEU A 248 5.71 8.01 -9.84
N ALA A 249 5.97 8.47 -11.06
CA ALA A 249 7.00 7.90 -11.93
C ALA A 249 8.39 8.03 -11.29
N ALA A 250 8.71 9.17 -10.69
CA ALA A 250 9.98 9.38 -9.98
C ALA A 250 10.10 8.46 -8.75
N LEU A 251 8.99 8.26 -7.99
CA LEU A 251 8.96 7.30 -6.87
C LEU A 251 9.18 5.87 -7.34
N ALA A 252 8.53 5.45 -8.43
CA ALA A 252 8.68 4.12 -9.00
C ALA A 252 10.11 3.86 -9.49
N LEU A 253 10.69 4.79 -10.25
CA LEU A 253 12.08 4.71 -10.71
C LEU A 253 13.07 4.72 -9.54
N GLY A 254 12.82 5.56 -8.55
CA GLY A 254 13.62 5.61 -7.33
C GLY A 254 13.58 4.30 -6.55
N LEU A 255 12.40 3.65 -6.45
CA LEU A 255 12.27 2.33 -5.83
C LEU A 255 13.07 1.28 -6.57
N LEU A 256 13.02 1.24 -7.91
CA LEU A 256 13.87 0.35 -8.72
C LEU A 256 15.36 0.59 -8.46
N CYS A 257 15.79 1.85 -8.34
CA CYS A 257 17.15 2.19 -7.97
C CYS A 257 17.52 1.66 -6.57
N VAL A 258 16.65 1.83 -5.58
CA VAL A 258 16.86 1.31 -4.21
C VAL A 258 16.99 -0.20 -4.21
N ILE A 259 16.12 -0.92 -4.94
CA ILE A 259 16.18 -2.36 -5.10
C ILE A 259 17.50 -2.78 -5.75
N PHE A 260 17.88 -2.17 -6.87
CA PHE A 260 19.13 -2.46 -7.57
C PHE A 260 20.36 -2.26 -6.67
N TRP A 261 20.47 -1.10 -6.00
CA TRP A 261 21.57 -0.82 -5.08
C TRP A 261 21.55 -1.73 -3.86
N GLY A 262 20.38 -2.16 -3.39
CA GLY A 262 20.19 -3.15 -2.33
C GLY A 262 20.80 -4.50 -2.72
N TYR A 263 20.41 -5.06 -3.86
CA TYR A 263 20.93 -6.31 -4.39
C TYR A 263 22.43 -6.22 -4.69
N ARG A 264 22.91 -5.12 -5.27
CA ARG A 264 24.33 -4.89 -5.49
C ARG A 264 25.13 -4.89 -4.17
N SER A 265 24.61 -4.24 -3.13
CA SER A 265 25.23 -4.21 -1.80
C SER A 265 25.29 -5.60 -1.17
N TRP A 266 24.21 -6.39 -1.35
CA TRP A 266 24.16 -7.78 -0.88
C TRP A 266 25.17 -8.66 -1.65
N TRP A 267 25.26 -8.53 -2.97
CA TRP A 267 26.23 -9.25 -3.78
C TRP A 267 27.68 -8.94 -3.38
N GLN A 268 27.98 -7.68 -3.08
CA GLN A 268 29.30 -7.24 -2.62
C GLN A 268 29.69 -7.75 -1.23
N ARG A 269 28.74 -8.31 -0.46
CA ARG A 269 29.00 -8.92 0.86
C ARG A 269 29.31 -10.41 0.80
N ARG A 270 29.14 -11.06 -0.34
CA ARG A 270 29.38 -12.49 -0.44
C ARG A 270 30.85 -12.81 -0.11
N PRO A 271 31.12 -13.76 0.82
CA PRO A 271 32.46 -14.18 1.11
C PRO A 271 33.06 -14.82 -0.15
N ARG A 272 34.25 -14.35 -0.56
CA ARG A 272 34.95 -14.84 -1.73
C ARG A 272 35.83 -16.05 -1.44
N ARG A 273 36.00 -16.39 -0.16
CA ARG A 273 36.81 -17.53 0.32
C ARG A 273 35.92 -18.36 1.25
N ASP A 274 36.07 -19.70 1.24
CA ASP A 274 35.43 -20.67 2.13
C ASP A 274 33.98 -21.14 1.76
N GLY A 275 33.70 -21.45 0.50
CA GLY A 275 32.53 -22.29 0.17
C GLY A 275 31.14 -21.86 0.66
N ALA A 276 31.03 -20.95 1.64
CA ALA A 276 29.77 -20.43 2.17
C ALA A 276 29.19 -19.37 1.25
N ARG A 277 28.17 -19.73 0.50
CA ARG A 277 27.46 -18.82 -0.42
C ARG A 277 26.67 -17.73 0.28
N VAL A 278 26.42 -17.86 1.58
CA VAL A 278 25.62 -16.95 2.40
C VAL A 278 26.42 -16.56 3.65
N GLY A 279 26.44 -15.28 4.02
CA GLY A 279 27.13 -14.79 5.23
C GLY A 279 26.57 -15.43 6.50
N ARG A 280 27.37 -15.41 7.58
CA ARG A 280 26.96 -15.95 8.89
C ARG A 280 25.68 -15.31 9.36
N ALA A 281 24.70 -16.12 9.80
CA ALA A 281 23.46 -15.65 10.39
C ALA A 281 23.76 -14.79 11.65
N PRO A 282 23.00 -13.74 11.94
CA PRO A 282 23.11 -13.00 13.18
C PRO A 282 22.93 -13.92 14.38
N ARG A 283 23.54 -13.58 15.51
CA ARG A 283 23.32 -14.32 16.75
C ARG A 283 21.85 -14.21 17.14
N ARG A 284 21.22 -15.39 17.34
CA ARG A 284 19.84 -15.46 17.82
C ARG A 284 19.77 -15.05 19.29
N GLY A 285 18.57 -14.66 19.77
CA GLY A 285 18.35 -14.27 21.15
C GLY A 285 18.75 -12.82 21.49
N ALA A 286 19.00 -11.97 20.49
CA ALA A 286 19.28 -10.55 20.72
C ALA A 286 18.14 -9.80 21.44
N TRP A 287 16.92 -10.31 21.40
CA TRP A 287 15.75 -9.78 22.12
C TRP A 287 15.92 -9.84 23.67
N ARG A 288 16.73 -10.76 24.19
CA ARG A 288 17.02 -10.89 25.63
C ARG A 288 17.79 -9.70 26.20
N GLY A 289 18.47 -8.92 25.35
CA GLY A 289 19.15 -7.67 25.73
C GLY A 289 18.31 -6.41 25.54
N VAL A 290 17.04 -6.53 25.11
CA VAL A 290 16.14 -5.40 24.93
C VAL A 290 15.43 -5.09 26.23
N HIS A 291 15.31 -3.79 26.57
CA HIS A 291 14.59 -3.35 27.76
C HIS A 291 13.13 -3.88 27.75
N PRO A 292 12.59 -4.44 28.86
CA PRO A 292 11.26 -5.04 28.90
C PRO A 292 10.15 -4.13 28.36
N ALA A 293 10.16 -2.85 28.74
CA ALA A 293 9.17 -1.88 28.24
C ALA A 293 9.23 -1.71 26.70
N ALA A 294 10.43 -1.69 26.11
CA ALA A 294 10.56 -1.62 24.66
C ALA A 294 10.04 -2.90 23.98
N LEU A 295 10.24 -4.07 24.61
CA LEU A 295 9.72 -5.35 24.13
C LEU A 295 8.19 -5.35 24.15
N VAL A 296 7.56 -4.88 25.23
CA VAL A 296 6.10 -4.76 25.34
C VAL A 296 5.55 -3.83 24.25
N VAL A 297 6.18 -2.68 24.01
CA VAL A 297 5.76 -1.75 22.95
C VAL A 297 5.87 -2.40 21.57
N VAL A 298 6.98 -3.08 21.28
CA VAL A 298 7.18 -3.78 19.99
C VAL A 298 6.16 -4.90 19.80
N LEU A 299 5.90 -5.71 20.84
CA LEU A 299 4.90 -6.77 20.80
C LEU A 299 3.48 -6.20 20.61
N GLY A 300 3.13 -5.16 21.37
CA GLY A 300 1.84 -4.46 21.21
C GLY A 300 1.66 -3.90 19.80
N ALA A 301 2.69 -3.24 19.27
CA ALA A 301 2.67 -2.76 17.88
C ALA A 301 2.56 -3.90 16.85
N ALA A 302 3.28 -5.01 17.06
CA ALA A 302 3.20 -6.18 16.17
C ALA A 302 1.81 -6.83 16.19
N VAL A 303 1.17 -6.93 17.36
CA VAL A 303 -0.20 -7.43 17.49
C VAL A 303 -1.20 -6.49 16.81
N ALA A 304 -1.12 -5.19 17.07
CA ALA A 304 -1.99 -4.19 16.45
C ALA A 304 -1.85 -4.17 14.92
N LEU A 305 -0.61 -4.19 14.42
CA LEU A 305 -0.35 -4.28 12.97
C LEU A 305 -0.80 -5.62 12.39
N GLY A 306 -0.59 -6.73 13.10
CA GLY A 306 -1.04 -8.05 12.67
C GLY A 306 -2.57 -8.17 12.61
N TRP A 307 -3.28 -7.45 13.47
CA TRP A 307 -4.72 -7.36 13.41
C TRP A 307 -5.20 -6.48 12.25
N ALA A 308 -4.58 -5.31 12.06
CA ALA A 308 -4.92 -4.39 10.97
C ALA A 308 -4.50 -4.93 9.59
N LEU A 309 -3.38 -5.65 9.52
CA LEU A 309 -2.78 -6.20 8.31
C LEU A 309 -2.63 -7.73 8.45
N PRO A 310 -3.68 -8.53 8.19
CA PRO A 310 -3.67 -9.97 8.48
C PRO A 310 -2.52 -10.72 7.83
N TRP A 311 -2.17 -10.42 6.59
CA TRP A 311 -1.03 -11.05 5.91
C TRP A 311 0.33 -10.72 6.54
N PHE A 312 0.49 -9.53 7.07
CA PHE A 312 1.67 -9.19 7.89
C PHE A 312 1.70 -10.06 9.15
N GLY A 313 0.57 -10.16 9.87
CA GLY A 313 0.47 -10.95 11.10
C GLY A 313 0.81 -12.42 10.88
N TRP A 314 0.21 -13.07 9.89
CA TRP A 314 0.46 -14.49 9.58
C TRP A 314 1.89 -14.76 9.14
N THR A 315 2.47 -13.91 8.30
CA THR A 315 3.85 -14.08 7.83
C THR A 315 4.86 -13.79 8.93
N LEU A 316 4.61 -12.80 9.80
CA LEU A 316 5.43 -12.54 10.98
C LEU A 316 5.41 -13.72 11.95
N LEU A 317 4.21 -14.27 12.24
CA LEU A 317 4.06 -15.45 13.10
C LEU A 317 4.82 -16.65 12.52
N GLY A 318 4.67 -16.92 11.24
CA GLY A 318 5.40 -17.98 10.55
C GLY A 318 6.92 -17.79 10.64
N PHE A 319 7.41 -16.57 10.45
CA PHE A 319 8.82 -16.25 10.61
C PHE A 319 9.32 -16.50 12.05
N LEU A 320 8.57 -16.07 13.06
CA LEU A 320 8.94 -16.25 14.48
C LEU A 320 8.94 -17.73 14.88
N VAL A 321 7.97 -18.52 14.40
CA VAL A 321 7.94 -19.97 14.64
C VAL A 321 9.16 -20.65 14.02
N VAL A 322 9.48 -20.35 12.77
CA VAL A 322 10.66 -20.92 12.10
C VAL A 322 11.96 -20.52 12.81
N ASP A 323 12.10 -19.25 13.21
CA ASP A 323 13.30 -18.78 13.91
C ASP A 323 13.44 -19.45 15.28
N GLY A 324 12.35 -19.62 16.03
CA GLY A 324 12.30 -20.34 17.30
C GLY A 324 12.68 -21.83 17.16
N LEU A 325 12.14 -22.52 16.15
CA LEU A 325 12.49 -23.92 15.88
C LEU A 325 13.98 -24.07 15.53
N LEU A 326 14.53 -23.15 14.76
CA LEU A 326 15.94 -23.16 14.41
C LEU A 326 16.83 -22.83 15.61
N ASP A 327 16.40 -21.98 16.56
CA ASP A 327 17.11 -21.69 17.80
C ASP A 327 17.20 -22.94 18.70
N VAL A 328 16.06 -23.64 18.89
CA VAL A 328 16.01 -24.90 19.64
C VAL A 328 16.92 -25.97 19.02
N ARG A 329 16.91 -26.11 17.70
CA ARG A 329 17.80 -27.06 16.99
C ARG A 329 19.28 -26.73 17.24
N GLN A 330 19.66 -25.45 17.18
CA GLN A 330 21.05 -25.04 17.42
C GLN A 330 21.47 -25.25 18.87
N ALA A 331 20.58 -25.04 19.85
CA ALA A 331 20.84 -25.32 21.25
C ALA A 331 21.15 -26.81 21.46
N ARG A 332 20.30 -27.69 20.94
CA ARG A 332 20.50 -29.15 21.02
C ARG A 332 21.80 -29.62 20.36
N SER A 333 22.16 -29.05 19.19
CA SER A 333 23.42 -29.40 18.50
C SER A 333 24.65 -28.98 19.28
N ARG A 334 24.59 -27.95 20.12
CA ARG A 334 25.69 -27.54 21.01
C ARG A 334 25.82 -28.46 22.22
N GLU A 335 24.71 -28.95 22.76
CA GLU A 335 24.69 -29.92 23.86
C GLU A 335 25.20 -31.31 23.42
N SER A 336 24.97 -31.70 22.18
CA SER A 336 25.36 -32.98 21.62
C SER A 336 26.79 -33.03 21.06
N SER A 337 27.49 -31.89 20.94
CA SER A 337 28.91 -31.90 20.62
C SER A 337 29.70 -32.20 21.90
N PRO A 338 30.42 -33.34 21.99
CA PRO A 338 31.32 -33.57 23.13
C PRO A 338 32.32 -32.42 23.15
N VAL A 339 32.33 -31.67 24.22
CA VAL A 339 33.46 -30.81 24.57
C VAL A 339 34.66 -31.74 24.54
N ASP A 340 35.70 -31.41 23.78
CA ASP A 340 37.05 -31.95 23.94
C ASP A 340 37.48 -31.68 25.39
N ALA A 341 37.03 -32.56 26.28
CA ALA A 341 37.35 -32.57 27.71
C ALA A 341 38.66 -33.31 27.96
N ASP A 342 39.50 -33.46 26.92
CA ASP A 342 40.76 -34.14 27.08
C ASP A 342 41.86 -33.43 26.25
N GLN A 343 42.12 -32.16 26.61
CA GLN A 343 43.47 -31.62 26.45
C GLN A 343 44.10 -31.59 27.85
N PRO A 344 45.13 -32.45 28.07
CA PRO A 344 45.93 -32.37 29.28
C PRO A 344 46.57 -30.98 29.35
N ARG A 345 46.28 -30.25 30.40
CA ARG A 345 46.93 -28.96 30.73
C ARG A 345 48.39 -29.09 31.16
N ASP A 346 48.96 -30.25 31.02
CA ASP A 346 50.24 -30.64 31.62
C ASP A 346 51.45 -30.50 30.67
N ALA A 347 51.26 -29.90 29.47
CA ALA A 347 52.38 -29.77 28.53
C ALA A 347 53.11 -28.40 28.56
N GLU A 348 52.62 -27.39 29.28
CA GLU A 348 53.30 -26.08 29.34
C GLU A 348 54.21 -25.91 30.54
N ASP A 349 54.05 -26.68 31.61
CA ASP A 349 54.90 -26.57 32.82
C ASP A 349 56.27 -27.30 32.71
N GLU A 350 56.44 -28.16 31.74
CA GLU A 350 57.69 -28.92 31.58
C GLU A 350 58.76 -28.17 30.78
N TYR A 351 58.41 -27.10 30.05
CA TYR A 351 59.37 -26.29 29.29
C TYR A 351 59.96 -25.12 30.04
N GLU A 352 59.43 -24.76 31.22
CA GLU A 352 59.93 -23.64 32.04
C GLU A 352 61.02 -24.07 33.05
N LEU A 353 61.24 -25.37 33.26
CA LEU A 353 62.27 -25.92 34.14
C LEU A 353 63.63 -26.20 33.50
N LEU A 354 63.77 -25.90 32.19
CA LEU A 354 65.04 -26.14 31.46
C LEU A 354 65.63 -24.86 30.86
N ARG A 355 65.34 -23.70 31.41
CA ARG A 355 66.07 -22.47 31.12
C ARG A 355 66.75 -21.90 32.35
#